data_f2d38ddeb07fac7907eb9ae9bf9486d5
#
_entry.id   f2d38ddeb07fac7907eb9ae9bf9486d5
#
_cell.length_a   1.000
_cell.length_b   1.000
_cell.length_c   1.000
_cell.angle_alpha   90.00
_cell.angle_beta   90.00
_cell.angle_gamma   90.00
#
_symmetry.space_group_name_H-M   'P 1'
#
loop_
_entity.id
_entity.type
_entity.pdbx_description
1 polymer ?
#
loop_
_entity_poly.entity_id
_entity_poly.type
_entity_poly.pdbx_seq_one_letter_code
_entity_poly.pdbx_strand_id
1 'polypeptide(L)'
;MNTIIEEYLKFIQIEKGLSPNTIGAYRRDLDKYKLYLETRHIEHIDFIDRQTIQECLGYLIDQGSSAKSLARFISTIRSFHQFALREKYAAKDPTVLLETPKYEKKLPDVLEIDEVVRLLEAPDLSKKNGYRDRTILELMYATGMRV
;
A
#
# COMPACT_ATOMS: atom_id res chain seq x y z
N MET A 1 2.18 3.53 21.96
CA MET A 1 1.99 3.46 20.49
C MET A 1 2.72 2.26 19.86
N ASN A 2 4.03 2.02 20.10
CA ASN A 2 4.79 0.93 19.46
C ASN A 2 4.15 -0.46 19.63
N THR A 3 3.75 -0.83 20.84
CA THR A 3 3.11 -2.12 21.11
C THR A 3 1.87 -2.36 20.25
N ILE A 4 1.00 -1.34 20.12
CA ILE A 4 -0.24 -1.44 19.34
C ILE A 4 0.08 -1.61 17.84
N ILE A 5 1.11 -0.92 17.33
CA ILE A 5 1.56 -1.07 15.94
C ILE A 5 2.07 -2.49 15.68
N GLU A 6 2.91 -3.04 16.55
CA GLU A 6 3.43 -4.40 16.37
C GLU A 6 2.33 -5.46 16.45
N GLU A 7 1.35 -5.30 17.33
CA GLU A 7 0.20 -6.21 17.41
C GLU A 7 -0.69 -6.09 16.18
N TYR A 8 -0.94 -4.89 15.70
CA TYR A 8 -1.66 -4.69 14.44
C TYR A 8 -0.95 -5.35 13.25
N LEU A 9 0.36 -5.21 13.13
CA LEU A 9 1.12 -5.83 12.05
C LEU A 9 1.08 -7.36 12.11
N LYS A 10 1.13 -7.95 13.32
CA LYS A 10 0.92 -9.38 13.53
C LYS A 10 -0.50 -9.81 13.14
N PHE A 11 -1.51 -9.02 13.54
CA PHE A 11 -2.89 -9.27 13.18
C PHE A 11 -3.11 -9.33 11.67
N ILE A 12 -2.62 -8.33 10.90
CA ILE A 12 -2.80 -8.33 9.45
C ILE A 12 -2.00 -9.42 8.74
N GLN A 13 -0.91 -9.87 9.34
CA GLN A 13 -0.12 -11.00 8.84
C GLN A 13 -0.84 -12.33 9.05
N ILE A 14 -1.32 -12.59 10.25
CA ILE A 14 -1.84 -13.90 10.66
C ILE A 14 -3.31 -14.04 10.26
N GLU A 15 -4.16 -13.07 10.64
CA GLU A 15 -5.60 -13.18 10.44
C GLU A 15 -6.06 -12.71 9.06
N LYS A 16 -5.41 -11.71 8.46
CA LYS A 16 -5.75 -11.23 7.10
C LYS A 16 -4.90 -11.86 6.00
N GLY A 17 -3.85 -12.60 6.33
CA GLY A 17 -3.00 -13.28 5.36
C GLY A 17 -2.37 -12.35 4.33
N LEU A 18 -2.07 -11.10 4.71
CA LEU A 18 -1.53 -10.11 3.77
C LEU A 18 -0.10 -10.47 3.37
N SER A 19 0.26 -10.14 2.13
CA SER A 19 1.60 -10.42 1.61
C SER A 19 2.68 -9.65 2.39
N PRO A 20 3.93 -10.17 2.47
CA PRO A 20 5.05 -9.48 3.12
C PRO A 20 5.28 -8.07 2.56
N ASN A 21 5.08 -7.86 1.26
CA ASN A 21 5.21 -6.55 0.62
C ASN A 21 4.15 -5.56 1.13
N THR A 22 2.91 -6.02 1.32
CA THR A 22 1.82 -5.20 1.87
C THR A 22 2.08 -4.85 3.32
N ILE A 23 2.51 -5.82 4.13
CA ILE A 23 2.85 -5.61 5.55
C ILE A 23 4.00 -4.60 5.66
N GLY A 24 5.04 -4.75 4.84
CA GLY A 24 6.16 -3.81 4.80
C GLY A 24 5.74 -2.39 4.37
N ALA A 25 4.77 -2.26 3.47
CA ALA A 25 4.21 -0.96 3.10
C ALA A 25 3.42 -0.33 4.25
N TYR A 26 2.60 -1.12 4.95
CA TYR A 26 1.82 -0.66 6.10
C TYR A 26 2.73 -0.27 7.27
N ARG A 27 3.79 -1.03 7.55
CA ARG A 27 4.80 -0.67 8.55
C ARG A 27 5.39 0.70 8.25
N ARG A 28 5.87 0.95 7.02
CA ARG A 28 6.43 2.25 6.64
C ARG A 28 5.43 3.40 6.78
N ASP A 29 4.16 3.15 6.49
CA ASP A 29 3.11 4.16 6.66
C ASP A 29 2.87 4.46 8.14
N LEU A 30 2.84 3.44 9.01
CA LEU A 30 2.68 3.59 10.45
C LEU A 30 3.91 4.23 11.13
N ASP A 31 5.12 3.94 10.65
CA ASP A 31 6.34 4.59 11.14
C ASP A 31 6.32 6.09 10.84
N LYS A 32 5.88 6.50 9.64
CA LYS A 32 5.69 7.92 9.30
C LYS A 32 4.62 8.57 10.16
N TYR A 33 3.52 7.87 10.39
CA TYR A 33 2.44 8.36 11.26
C TYR A 33 2.91 8.58 12.68
N LYS A 34 3.59 7.59 13.25
CA LYS A 34 4.17 7.65 14.58
C LYS A 34 5.15 8.82 14.71
N LEU A 35 6.09 8.96 13.75
CA LEU A 35 7.05 10.06 13.74
C LEU A 35 6.35 11.42 13.75
N TYR A 36 5.28 11.59 12.95
CA TYR A 36 4.49 12.82 12.96
C TYR A 36 3.84 13.07 14.34
N LEU A 37 3.22 12.06 14.95
CA LEU A 37 2.59 12.18 16.27
C LEU A 37 3.60 12.55 17.36
N GLU A 38 4.82 12.01 17.28
CA GLU A 38 5.94 12.37 18.18
C GLU A 38 6.32 13.85 18.05
N THR A 39 6.35 14.41 16.84
CA THR A 39 6.60 15.86 16.65
C THR A 39 5.49 16.74 17.25
N ARG A 40 4.29 16.18 17.42
CA ARG A 40 3.14 16.86 18.04
C ARG A 40 2.99 16.53 19.54
N HIS A 41 3.92 15.76 20.12
CA HIS A 41 3.87 15.30 21.52
C HIS A 41 2.60 14.51 21.86
N ILE A 42 2.04 13.77 20.88
CA ILE A 42 0.87 12.92 21.06
C ILE A 42 1.33 11.49 21.36
N GLU A 43 1.29 11.11 22.62
CA GLU A 43 1.76 9.79 23.10
C GLU A 43 0.64 8.74 23.15
N HIS A 44 -0.60 9.17 23.41
CA HIS A 44 -1.76 8.31 23.58
C HIS A 44 -2.67 8.31 22.36
N ILE A 45 -3.12 7.12 21.97
CA ILE A 45 -4.00 6.94 20.81
C ILE A 45 -5.34 7.66 20.94
N ASP A 46 -5.87 7.80 22.16
CA ASP A 46 -7.14 8.49 22.41
C ASP A 46 -7.07 10.01 22.21
N PHE A 47 -5.89 10.59 22.19
CA PHE A 47 -5.68 12.01 21.90
C PHE A 47 -5.63 12.34 20.41
N ILE A 48 -5.61 11.30 19.58
CA ILE A 48 -5.64 11.45 18.14
C ILE A 48 -7.09 11.75 17.72
N ASP A 49 -7.29 12.88 17.09
CA ASP A 49 -8.55 13.26 16.50
C ASP A 49 -8.46 13.35 14.96
N ARG A 50 -9.58 13.63 14.32
CA ARG A 50 -9.64 13.80 12.87
C ARG A 50 -8.74 14.93 12.38
N GLN A 51 -8.65 16.02 13.11
CA GLN A 51 -7.83 17.16 12.75
C GLN A 51 -6.36 16.79 12.73
N THR A 52 -5.87 16.08 13.74
CA THR A 52 -4.50 15.55 13.82
C THR A 52 -4.14 14.72 12.58
N ILE A 53 -5.06 13.86 12.13
CA ILE A 53 -4.84 13.04 10.93
C ILE A 53 -4.81 13.92 9.67
N GLN A 54 -5.69 14.91 9.55
CA GLN A 54 -5.70 15.84 8.42
C GLN A 54 -4.42 16.67 8.34
N GLU A 55 -3.91 17.15 9.47
CA GLU A 55 -2.63 17.87 9.56
C GLU A 55 -1.46 16.95 9.17
N CYS A 56 -1.49 15.67 9.60
CA CYS A 56 -0.49 14.68 9.19
C CYS A 56 -0.50 14.47 7.66
N LEU A 57 -1.68 14.41 7.05
CA LEU A 57 -1.79 14.30 5.60
C LEU A 57 -1.22 15.53 4.88
N GLY A 58 -1.50 16.75 5.37
CA GLY A 58 -0.90 17.99 4.87
C GLY A 58 0.62 17.92 4.95
N TYR A 59 1.16 17.55 6.09
CA TYR A 59 2.60 17.37 6.28
C TYR A 59 3.20 16.38 5.26
N LEU A 60 2.55 15.24 5.00
CA LEU A 60 3.03 14.27 4.03
C LEU A 60 2.96 14.78 2.57
N ILE A 61 1.99 15.64 2.26
CA ILE A 61 1.90 16.33 0.96
C ILE A 61 3.09 17.28 0.79
N ASP A 62 3.38 18.08 1.80
CA ASP A 62 4.51 19.03 1.79
C ASP A 62 5.87 18.30 1.66
N GLN A 63 5.95 17.07 2.18
CA GLN A 63 7.11 16.18 1.98
C GLN A 63 7.15 15.51 0.60
N GLY A 64 6.26 15.87 -0.33
CA GLY A 64 6.26 15.34 -1.70
C GLY A 64 5.66 13.94 -1.85
N SER A 65 4.83 13.48 -0.92
CA SER A 65 4.15 12.18 -1.05
C SER A 65 3.18 12.17 -2.23
N SER A 66 3.26 11.14 -3.08
CA SER A 66 2.34 10.99 -4.22
C SER A 66 0.90 10.70 -3.75
N ALA A 67 -0.09 11.10 -4.56
CA ALA A 67 -1.50 10.84 -4.29
C ALA A 67 -1.82 9.35 -4.07
N LYS A 68 -1.15 8.44 -4.80
CA LYS A 68 -1.24 6.99 -4.60
C LYS A 68 -0.72 6.56 -3.23
N SER A 69 0.40 7.13 -2.79
CA SER A 69 0.97 6.86 -1.45
C SER A 69 0.08 7.38 -0.34
N LEU A 70 -0.52 8.56 -0.50
CA LEU A 70 -1.46 9.13 0.46
C LEU A 70 -2.74 8.30 0.57
N ALA A 71 -3.29 7.81 -0.55
CA ALA A 71 -4.45 6.94 -0.54
C ALA A 71 -4.18 5.63 0.21
N ARG A 72 -2.98 5.03 0.01
CA ARG A 72 -2.56 3.85 0.78
C ARG A 72 -2.40 4.19 2.25
N PHE A 73 -1.73 5.30 2.58
CA PHE A 73 -1.53 5.77 3.94
C PHE A 73 -2.88 5.89 4.68
N ILE A 74 -3.88 6.54 4.08
CA ILE A 74 -5.22 6.65 4.66
C ILE A 74 -5.85 5.28 4.90
N SER A 75 -5.70 4.35 3.95
CA SER A 75 -6.20 2.97 4.11
C SER A 75 -5.50 2.25 5.28
N THR A 76 -4.19 2.44 5.42
CA THR A 76 -3.39 1.91 6.54
C THR A 76 -3.86 2.47 7.87
N ILE A 77 -3.97 3.80 8.00
CA ILE A 77 -4.40 4.48 9.24
C ILE A 77 -5.81 4.09 9.63
N ARG A 78 -6.74 4.01 8.66
CA ARG A 78 -8.12 3.57 8.91
C ARG A 78 -8.14 2.14 9.44
N SER A 79 -7.44 1.22 8.80
CA SER A 79 -7.36 -0.17 9.25
C SER A 79 -6.72 -0.30 10.64
N PHE A 80 -5.70 0.51 10.93
CA PHE A 80 -5.04 0.55 12.23
C PHE A 80 -5.97 1.06 13.34
N HIS A 81 -6.68 2.18 13.14
CA HIS A 81 -7.61 2.72 14.15
C HIS A 81 -8.82 1.81 14.37
N GLN A 82 -9.34 1.17 13.31
CA GLN A 82 -10.38 0.16 13.44
C GLN A 82 -9.91 -1.04 14.27
N PHE A 83 -8.68 -1.51 14.07
CA PHE A 83 -8.07 -2.54 14.90
C PHE A 83 -7.95 -2.08 16.35
N ALA A 84 -7.42 -0.87 16.58
CA ALA A 84 -7.23 -0.33 17.91
C ALA A 84 -8.57 -0.17 18.69
N LEU A 85 -9.64 0.24 18.01
CA LEU A 85 -10.98 0.30 18.60
C LEU A 85 -11.50 -1.10 18.94
N ARG A 86 -11.37 -2.06 18.02
CA ARG A 86 -11.83 -3.44 18.20
C ARG A 86 -11.13 -4.12 19.37
N GLU A 87 -9.82 -3.95 19.49
CA GLU A 87 -9.01 -4.54 20.56
C GLU A 87 -9.03 -3.69 21.85
N LYS A 88 -9.85 -2.65 21.91
CA LYS A 88 -10.03 -1.77 23.08
C LYS A 88 -8.78 -0.99 23.49
N TYR A 89 -7.85 -0.75 22.56
CA TYR A 89 -6.73 0.17 22.76
C TYR A 89 -7.14 1.64 22.63
N ALA A 90 -8.26 1.91 21.94
CA ALA A 90 -8.82 3.23 21.76
C ALA A 90 -10.33 3.22 22.08
N ALA A 91 -10.83 4.32 22.64
CA ALA A 91 -12.24 4.49 22.93
C ALA A 91 -13.06 4.92 21.69
N LYS A 92 -12.42 5.48 20.67
CA LYS A 92 -13.05 6.00 19.44
C LYS A 92 -12.17 5.81 18.22
N ASP A 93 -12.80 5.80 17.03
CA ASP A 93 -12.09 5.78 15.74
C ASP A 93 -12.15 7.19 15.11
N PRO A 94 -11.02 7.92 15.04
CA PRO A 94 -10.98 9.26 14.45
C PRO A 94 -11.07 9.25 12.92
N THR A 95 -11.07 8.07 12.28
CA THR A 95 -11.01 7.94 10.82
C THR A 95 -12.38 7.80 10.16
N VAL A 96 -13.47 7.70 10.92
CA VAL A 96 -14.83 7.41 10.42
C VAL A 96 -15.26 8.37 9.31
N LEU A 97 -14.98 9.67 9.46
CA LEU A 97 -15.34 10.72 8.48
C LEU A 97 -14.15 11.17 7.63
N LEU A 98 -13.08 10.39 7.57
CA LEU A 98 -11.90 10.74 6.78
C LEU A 98 -12.16 10.45 5.30
N GLU A 99 -12.09 11.47 4.46
CA GLU A 99 -12.22 11.29 3.02
C GLU A 99 -10.87 10.84 2.41
N THR A 100 -10.95 9.91 1.48
CA THR A 100 -9.77 9.49 0.72
C THR A 100 -9.60 10.42 -0.47
N PRO A 101 -8.43 11.08 -0.67
CA PRO A 101 -8.21 11.92 -1.83
C PRO A 101 -8.49 11.14 -3.11
N LYS A 102 -9.31 11.71 -3.97
CA LYS A 102 -9.50 11.17 -5.33
C LYS A 102 -8.21 11.39 -6.10
N TYR A 103 -7.64 10.33 -6.62
CA TYR A 103 -6.54 10.42 -7.57
C TYR A 103 -6.96 9.80 -8.89
N GLU A 104 -6.58 10.45 -9.97
CA GLU A 104 -6.80 9.90 -11.30
C GLU A 104 -5.99 8.60 -11.41
N LYS A 105 -6.70 7.50 -11.59
CA LYS A 105 -6.07 6.25 -12.00
C LYS A 105 -5.71 6.42 -13.48
N LYS A 106 -4.43 6.66 -13.76
CA LYS A 106 -3.97 6.49 -15.15
C LYS A 106 -4.33 5.09 -15.59
N LEU A 107 -5.01 5.00 -16.71
CA LEU A 107 -5.21 3.70 -17.37
C LEU A 107 -3.83 3.10 -17.64
N PRO A 108 -3.66 1.80 -17.48
CA PRO A 108 -2.43 1.14 -17.86
C PRO A 108 -2.13 1.43 -19.32
N ASP A 109 -0.87 1.68 -19.65
CA ASP A 109 -0.42 1.71 -21.03
C ASP A 109 -0.66 0.32 -21.62
N VAL A 110 -1.36 0.28 -22.73
CA VAL A 110 -1.71 -0.95 -23.44
C VAL A 110 -0.76 -1.06 -24.64
N LEU A 111 -0.15 -2.24 -24.80
CA LEU A 111 0.67 -2.52 -25.98
C LEU A 111 -0.26 -2.73 -27.19
N GLU A 112 0.12 -2.16 -28.32
CA GLU A 112 -0.52 -2.45 -29.61
C GLU A 112 -0.18 -3.87 -30.06
N ILE A 113 -1.02 -4.46 -30.93
CA ILE A 113 -0.86 -5.86 -31.39
C ILE A 113 0.54 -6.10 -31.96
N ASP A 114 1.04 -5.17 -32.76
CA ASP A 114 2.40 -5.26 -33.35
C ASP A 114 3.51 -5.22 -32.30
N GLU A 115 3.30 -4.51 -31.21
CA GLU A 115 4.26 -4.46 -30.09
C GLU A 115 4.27 -5.79 -29.33
N VAL A 116 3.10 -6.40 -29.14
CA VAL A 116 2.97 -7.73 -28.54
C VAL A 116 3.65 -8.77 -29.39
N VAL A 117 3.44 -8.78 -30.71
CA VAL A 117 4.10 -9.72 -31.63
C VAL A 117 5.63 -9.59 -31.54
N ARG A 118 6.14 -8.34 -31.62
CA ARG A 118 7.58 -8.08 -31.47
C ARG A 118 8.13 -8.56 -30.12
N LEU A 119 7.36 -8.40 -29.05
CA LEU A 119 7.75 -8.88 -27.72
C LEU A 119 7.83 -10.41 -27.66
N LEU A 120 6.85 -11.11 -28.24
CA LEU A 120 6.81 -12.58 -28.29
C LEU A 120 7.95 -13.16 -29.16
N GLU A 121 8.37 -12.44 -30.20
CA GLU A 121 9.44 -12.85 -31.12
C GLU A 121 10.83 -12.40 -30.65
N ALA A 122 10.95 -11.55 -29.62
CA ALA A 122 12.23 -11.04 -29.13
C ALA A 122 13.22 -12.09 -28.62
N PRO A 123 12.80 -13.25 -28.03
CA PRO A 123 13.73 -14.25 -27.57
C PRO A 123 14.52 -14.90 -28.72
N ASP A 124 15.85 -14.85 -28.62
CA ASP A 124 16.77 -15.48 -29.58
C ASP A 124 16.77 -17.00 -29.42
N LEU A 125 16.14 -17.71 -30.34
CA LEU A 125 15.97 -19.17 -30.30
C LEU A 125 17.29 -19.95 -30.50
N SER A 126 18.34 -19.29 -30.94
CA SER A 126 19.67 -19.90 -31.03
C SER A 126 20.37 -20.03 -29.67
N LYS A 127 19.91 -19.26 -28.66
CA LYS A 127 20.45 -19.32 -27.31
C LYS A 127 19.83 -20.42 -26.47
N LYS A 128 20.60 -20.94 -25.50
CA LYS A 128 20.19 -22.05 -24.62
C LYS A 128 18.81 -21.89 -23.99
N ASN A 129 18.38 -20.66 -23.67
CA ASN A 129 17.12 -20.38 -22.99
C ASN A 129 16.05 -19.79 -23.92
N GLY A 130 16.34 -19.57 -25.20
CA GLY A 130 15.44 -18.86 -26.13
C GLY A 130 14.05 -19.50 -26.25
N TYR A 131 13.98 -20.81 -26.42
CA TYR A 131 12.70 -21.53 -26.46
C TYR A 131 11.92 -21.43 -25.17
N ARG A 132 12.57 -21.57 -24.02
CA ARG A 132 11.95 -21.42 -22.70
C ARG A 132 11.35 -20.03 -22.53
N ASP A 133 12.14 -19.01 -22.83
CA ASP A 133 11.74 -17.61 -22.64
C ASP A 133 10.57 -17.25 -23.57
N ARG A 134 10.59 -17.70 -24.81
CA ARG A 134 9.46 -17.54 -25.74
C ARG A 134 8.20 -18.26 -25.26
N THR A 135 8.32 -19.50 -24.81
CA THR A 135 7.17 -20.27 -24.30
C THR A 135 6.55 -19.60 -23.08
N ILE A 136 7.36 -19.03 -22.18
CA ILE A 136 6.87 -18.28 -21.03
C ILE A 136 6.06 -17.06 -21.49
N LEU A 137 6.58 -16.26 -22.42
CA LEU A 137 5.90 -15.07 -22.95
C LEU A 137 4.57 -15.43 -23.64
N GLU A 138 4.57 -16.46 -24.50
CA GLU A 138 3.37 -16.95 -25.17
C GLU A 138 2.32 -17.46 -24.17
N LEU A 139 2.74 -18.20 -23.14
CA LEU A 139 1.84 -18.69 -22.10
C LEU A 139 1.23 -17.52 -21.29
N MET A 140 2.05 -16.55 -20.92
CA MET A 140 1.58 -15.36 -20.18
C MET A 140 0.57 -14.55 -21.01
N TYR A 141 0.85 -14.35 -22.29
CA TYR A 141 -0.05 -13.65 -23.18
C TYR A 141 -1.38 -14.40 -23.39
N ALA A 142 -1.33 -15.70 -23.63
CA ALA A 142 -2.49 -16.53 -23.85
C ALA A 142 -3.40 -16.65 -22.62
N THR A 143 -2.84 -16.63 -21.42
CA THR A 143 -3.58 -16.88 -20.16
C THR A 143 -3.86 -15.60 -19.37
N GLY A 144 -3.17 -14.49 -19.66
CA GLY A 144 -3.24 -13.26 -18.86
C GLY A 144 -2.72 -13.41 -17.42
N MET A 145 -1.93 -14.45 -17.15
CA MET A 145 -1.33 -14.64 -15.83
C MET A 145 -0.33 -13.54 -15.51
N ARG A 146 -0.28 -13.18 -14.23
CA ARG A 146 0.78 -12.30 -13.70
C ARG A 146 2.00 -13.13 -13.31
N VAL A 147 3.18 -12.52 -13.49
CA VAL A 147 4.46 -13.04 -12.99
C VAL A 147 4.48 -13.03 -11.47
#